data_b16ade8007011d4adfc26aa7e557c71a
#
_entry.id   b16ade8007011d4adfc26aa7e557c71a
#
_cell.length_a   1.000
_cell.length_b   1.000
_cell.length_c   1.000
_cell.angle_alpha   90.00
_cell.angle_beta   90.00
_cell.angle_gamma   90.00
#
_symmetry.space_group_name_H-M   'P 1'
#
loop_
_entity.id
_entity.type
_entity.pdbx_description
1 polymer ?
#
loop_
_entity_poly.entity_id
_entity_poly.type
_entity_poly.pdbx_seq_one_letter_code
_entity_poly.pdbx_strand_id
1 'polypeptide(L)'
;MSLKRNIETYIRAKDGNRPHLLVDAFAENAELSMLVKTPDIAFPSGVHGRDAIGSVLVREFAAQYENVYTFCIGDPPSDTQVFVCDWLVCMTEKAGGAARLGFGQYEWRSAAGLVVKLGISIEEMRVLDKDIAAPILAWARARPYPWCTLAQLTADMPPVAALQRVARLLAQRARPT
;
A
#
# COMPACT_ATOMS: atom_id res chain seq x y z
N MET A 1 16.06 14.04 -1.11
CA MET A 1 15.33 13.11 -2.02
C MET A 1 13.91 13.63 -2.15
N SER A 2 13.20 13.43 -3.26
CA SER A 2 11.80 13.86 -3.37
C SER A 2 10.87 12.92 -2.60
N LEU A 3 9.72 13.43 -2.13
CA LEU A 3 8.72 12.60 -1.45
C LEU A 3 8.25 11.43 -2.33
N LYS A 4 8.09 11.65 -3.64
CA LYS A 4 7.76 10.60 -4.60
C LYS A 4 8.74 9.41 -4.50
N ARG A 5 10.03 9.69 -4.51
CA ARG A 5 11.07 8.66 -4.43
C ARG A 5 11.10 7.96 -3.06
N ASN A 6 10.84 8.70 -1.98
CA ASN A 6 10.72 8.08 -0.65
C ASN A 6 9.56 7.07 -0.61
N ILE A 7 8.39 7.45 -1.18
CA ILE A 7 7.22 6.56 -1.28
C ILE A 7 7.53 5.32 -2.11
N GLU A 8 8.13 5.48 -3.28
CA GLU A 8 8.57 4.37 -4.13
C GLU A 8 9.51 3.41 -3.40
N THR A 9 10.46 3.97 -2.67
CA THR A 9 11.43 3.19 -1.87
C THR A 9 10.71 2.40 -0.78
N TYR A 10 9.78 3.03 -0.06
CA TYR A 10 8.97 2.35 0.94
C TYR A 10 8.13 1.21 0.35
N ILE A 11 7.42 1.44 -0.74
CA ILE A 11 6.59 0.40 -1.37
C ILE A 11 7.45 -0.79 -1.78
N ARG A 12 8.61 -0.54 -2.41
CA ARG A 12 9.55 -1.61 -2.77
C ARG A 12 10.14 -2.34 -1.56
N ALA A 13 10.40 -1.62 -0.47
CA ALA A 13 10.86 -2.21 0.78
C ALA A 13 9.81 -3.14 1.37
N LYS A 14 8.56 -2.68 1.44
CA LYS A 14 7.45 -3.41 2.02
C LYS A 14 7.06 -4.62 1.17
N ASP A 15 6.80 -4.41 -0.11
CA ASP A 15 6.32 -5.46 -1.00
C ASP A 15 7.39 -6.53 -1.28
N GLY A 16 8.66 -6.15 -1.25
CA GLY A 16 9.80 -7.05 -1.50
C GLY A 16 10.52 -7.57 -0.25
N ASN A 17 10.02 -7.28 0.96
CA ASN A 17 10.69 -7.61 2.22
C ASN A 17 12.17 -7.15 2.25
N ARG A 18 12.38 -5.85 2.03
CA ARG A 18 13.71 -5.22 2.00
C ARG A 18 13.82 -4.09 3.03
N PRO A 19 13.77 -4.39 4.35
CA PRO A 19 13.74 -3.38 5.41
C PRO A 19 14.97 -2.45 5.39
N HIS A 20 16.11 -2.89 4.87
CA HIS A 20 17.31 -2.06 4.76
C HIS A 20 17.12 -0.82 3.87
N LEU A 21 16.14 -0.81 2.95
CA LEU A 21 15.87 0.35 2.11
C LEU A 21 15.18 1.50 2.86
N LEU A 22 14.64 1.24 4.06
CA LEU A 22 13.91 2.26 4.81
C LEU A 22 14.78 3.43 5.25
N VAL A 23 16.10 3.27 5.32
CA VAL A 23 17.05 4.34 5.59
C VAL A 23 17.00 5.45 4.54
N ASP A 24 16.67 5.10 3.30
CA ASP A 24 16.52 6.03 2.18
C ASP A 24 15.09 6.61 2.05
N ALA A 25 14.16 6.13 2.86
CA ALA A 25 12.76 6.57 2.82
C ALA A 25 12.35 7.36 4.07
N PHE A 26 12.71 6.88 5.26
CA PHE A 26 12.25 7.43 6.54
C PHE A 26 13.37 8.05 7.36
N ALA A 27 13.05 9.16 8.03
CA ALA A 27 13.89 9.69 9.10
C ALA A 27 13.99 8.68 10.26
N GLU A 28 15.07 8.75 11.03
CA GLU A 28 15.31 7.85 12.14
C GLU A 28 14.17 7.89 13.19
N ASN A 29 13.65 9.08 13.46
CA ASN A 29 12.58 9.34 14.42
C ASN A 29 11.19 9.46 13.75
N ALA A 30 10.98 8.89 12.58
CA ALA A 30 9.69 8.95 11.88
C ALA A 30 8.56 8.34 12.71
N GLU A 31 7.36 8.85 12.49
CA GLU A 31 6.13 8.39 13.15
C GLU A 31 5.23 7.66 12.16
N LEU A 32 4.64 6.55 12.58
CA LEU A 32 3.57 5.84 11.90
C LEU A 32 2.30 5.93 12.73
N SER A 33 1.19 6.28 12.09
CA SER A 33 -0.15 6.13 12.66
C SER A 33 -1.01 5.26 11.75
N MET A 34 -1.82 4.37 12.35
CA MET A 34 -2.67 3.44 11.59
C MET A 34 -4.10 3.49 12.09
N LEU A 35 -5.04 3.58 11.16
CA LEU A 35 -6.47 3.48 11.38
C LEU A 35 -7.01 2.28 10.59
N VAL A 36 -7.27 1.17 11.28
CA VAL A 36 -7.75 -0.07 10.67
C VAL A 36 -9.27 -0.16 10.87
N LYS A 37 -10.03 -0.13 9.78
CA LYS A 37 -11.50 -0.13 9.77
C LYS A 37 -12.11 -1.49 9.39
N THR A 38 -11.32 -2.54 9.43
CA THR A 38 -11.71 -3.91 9.06
C THR A 38 -11.19 -4.91 10.08
N PRO A 39 -11.91 -5.99 10.40
CA PRO A 39 -11.44 -7.03 11.31
C PRO A 39 -10.45 -8.02 10.67
N ASP A 40 -10.29 -7.98 9.34
CA ASP A 40 -9.56 -9.00 8.57
C ASP A 40 -8.05 -8.79 8.55
N ILE A 41 -7.55 -7.71 9.15
CA ILE A 41 -6.13 -7.45 9.33
C ILE A 41 -5.93 -6.63 10.61
N ALA A 42 -4.81 -6.83 11.29
CA ALA A 42 -4.49 -6.12 12.51
C ALA A 42 -3.11 -5.47 12.44
N PHE A 43 -3.05 -4.23 12.94
CA PHE A 43 -1.81 -3.47 13.13
C PHE A 43 -1.89 -2.69 14.44
N PRO A 44 -0.75 -2.33 15.05
CA PRO A 44 -0.77 -1.37 16.15
C PRO A 44 -1.30 -0.01 15.66
N SER A 45 -1.91 0.77 16.53
CA SER A 45 -2.44 2.10 16.20
C SER A 45 -1.35 3.12 15.82
N GLY A 46 -0.12 2.87 16.22
CA GLY A 46 1.04 3.68 15.87
C GLY A 46 2.33 3.12 16.45
N VAL A 47 3.42 3.50 15.82
CA VAL A 47 4.78 3.22 16.29
C VAL A 47 5.68 4.41 15.99
N HIS A 48 6.77 4.52 16.73
CA HIS A 48 7.75 5.58 16.59
C HIS A 48 9.14 5.00 16.27
N GLY A 49 9.82 5.63 15.34
CA GLY A 49 11.14 5.24 14.88
C GLY A 49 11.13 4.34 13.63
N ARG A 50 12.07 4.60 12.75
CA ARG A 50 12.24 3.87 11.47
C ARG A 50 12.35 2.36 11.66
N ASP A 51 13.07 1.90 12.69
CA ASP A 51 13.27 0.47 12.93
C ASP A 51 11.97 -0.22 13.37
N ALA A 52 11.16 0.46 14.20
CA ALA A 52 9.85 -0.03 14.62
C ALA A 52 8.88 -0.06 13.42
N ILE A 53 8.90 0.96 12.56
CA ILE A 53 8.15 0.98 11.30
C ILE A 53 8.56 -0.21 10.41
N GLY A 54 9.87 -0.45 10.28
CA GLY A 54 10.40 -1.59 9.52
C GLY A 54 10.00 -2.95 10.09
N SER A 55 9.91 -3.07 11.39
CA SER A 55 9.42 -4.31 12.02
C SER A 55 7.96 -4.56 11.67
N VAL A 56 7.09 -3.58 11.87
CA VAL A 56 5.64 -3.71 11.66
C VAL A 56 5.26 -3.83 10.19
N LEU A 57 5.73 -2.89 9.35
CA LEU A 57 5.26 -2.77 7.96
C LEU A 57 6.05 -3.63 6.97
N VAL A 58 7.23 -4.11 7.32
CA VAL A 58 8.05 -4.89 6.41
C VAL A 58 8.25 -6.31 6.91
N ARG A 59 8.89 -6.51 8.07
CA ARG A 59 9.26 -7.85 8.53
C ARG A 59 8.08 -8.69 8.97
N GLU A 60 7.24 -8.15 9.85
CA GLU A 60 6.04 -8.87 10.35
C GLU A 60 5.01 -9.07 9.24
N PHE A 61 4.84 -8.06 8.37
CA PHE A 61 3.99 -8.15 7.20
C PHE A 61 4.46 -9.24 6.24
N ALA A 62 5.74 -9.27 5.90
CA ALA A 62 6.32 -10.27 5.00
C ALA A 62 6.39 -11.68 5.63
N ALA A 63 6.28 -11.82 6.94
CA ALA A 63 6.14 -13.12 7.58
C ALA A 63 4.80 -13.80 7.25
N GLN A 64 3.76 -13.02 6.95
CA GLN A 64 2.41 -13.50 6.69
C GLN A 64 2.04 -13.51 5.21
N TYR A 65 2.53 -12.52 4.43
CA TYR A 65 2.11 -12.28 3.05
C TYR A 65 3.26 -12.36 2.07
N GLU A 66 2.92 -12.74 0.83
CA GLU A 66 3.81 -12.78 -0.32
C GLU A 66 3.07 -12.37 -1.59
N ASN A 67 3.79 -12.24 -2.73
CA ASN A 67 3.23 -11.78 -4.00
C ASN A 67 2.50 -10.43 -3.87
N VAL A 68 3.11 -9.52 -3.13
CA VAL A 68 2.49 -8.24 -2.77
C VAL A 68 2.67 -7.22 -3.88
N TYR A 69 1.56 -6.64 -4.31
CA TYR A 69 1.50 -5.49 -5.22
C TYR A 69 0.70 -4.37 -4.56
N THR A 70 1.37 -3.33 -4.14
CA THR A 70 0.74 -2.11 -3.61
C THR A 70 0.81 -1.01 -4.66
N PHE A 71 -0.35 -0.57 -5.10
CA PHE A 71 -0.49 0.54 -6.05
C PHE A 71 -0.85 1.82 -5.31
N CYS A 72 -0.09 2.88 -5.55
CA CYS A 72 -0.42 4.23 -5.13
C CYS A 72 -1.15 4.95 -6.26
N ILE A 73 -2.34 5.50 -5.98
CA ILE A 73 -3.20 6.12 -6.98
C ILE A 73 -2.93 7.62 -6.94
N GLY A 74 -2.29 8.12 -7.98
CA GLY A 74 -1.92 9.52 -8.10
C GLY A 74 -0.48 9.70 -8.55
N ASP A 75 -0.02 10.94 -8.50
CA ASP A 75 1.35 11.33 -8.82
C ASP A 75 1.71 12.58 -7.99
N PRO A 76 2.57 12.45 -6.96
CA PRO A 76 2.90 13.58 -6.12
C PRO A 76 3.69 14.64 -6.91
N PRO A 77 3.36 15.94 -6.75
CA PRO A 77 4.17 17.01 -7.30
C PRO A 77 5.63 16.93 -6.83
N SER A 78 6.58 17.34 -7.69
CA SER A 78 8.02 17.17 -7.43
C SER A 78 8.50 17.83 -6.15
N ASP A 79 7.89 18.95 -5.76
CA ASP A 79 8.35 19.80 -4.65
C ASP A 79 7.45 19.71 -3.41
N THR A 80 6.50 18.77 -3.39
CA THR A 80 5.61 18.62 -2.26
C THR A 80 6.29 17.96 -1.06
N GLN A 81 5.97 18.45 0.13
CA GLN A 81 6.35 17.83 1.41
C GLN A 81 5.19 17.10 2.09
N VAL A 82 3.98 17.33 1.58
CA VAL A 82 2.76 16.69 2.07
C VAL A 82 2.01 16.12 0.89
N PHE A 83 1.62 14.87 0.98
CA PHE A 83 0.87 14.21 -0.08
C PHE A 83 -0.10 13.18 0.50
N VAL A 84 -1.30 13.15 -0.06
CA VAL A 84 -2.34 12.18 0.29
C VAL A 84 -2.72 11.43 -0.98
N CYS A 85 -2.75 10.11 -0.92
CA CYS A 85 -3.20 9.29 -2.04
C CYS A 85 -3.94 8.04 -1.55
N ASP A 86 -4.88 7.59 -2.34
CA ASP A 86 -5.47 6.28 -2.15
C ASP A 86 -4.47 5.18 -2.57
N TRP A 87 -4.63 4.00 -2.01
CA TRP A 87 -3.86 2.82 -2.37
C TRP A 87 -4.75 1.60 -2.51
N LEU A 88 -4.30 0.66 -3.34
CA LEU A 88 -4.86 -0.69 -3.47
C LEU A 88 -3.73 -1.69 -3.32
N VAL A 89 -3.96 -2.76 -2.56
CA VAL A 89 -3.03 -3.88 -2.44
C VAL A 89 -3.71 -5.18 -2.84
N CYS A 90 -3.01 -6.00 -3.60
CA CYS A 90 -3.33 -7.41 -3.74
C CYS A 90 -2.10 -8.24 -3.39
N MET A 91 -2.33 -9.37 -2.74
CA MET A 91 -1.30 -10.26 -2.21
C MET A 91 -1.87 -11.64 -1.92
N THR A 92 -1.02 -12.57 -1.53
CA THR A 92 -1.43 -13.88 -1.04
C THR A 92 -0.92 -14.14 0.36
N GLU A 93 -1.66 -14.92 1.13
CA GLU A 93 -1.19 -15.45 2.41
C GLU A 93 -0.17 -16.57 2.17
N LYS A 94 0.92 -16.56 2.91
CA LYS A 94 1.90 -17.67 2.89
C LYS A 94 1.30 -18.97 3.41
N ALA A 95 0.45 -18.87 4.44
CA ALA A 95 -0.30 -19.99 4.96
C ALA A 95 -1.59 -20.20 4.16
N GLY A 96 -1.62 -21.23 3.31
CA GLY A 96 -2.84 -21.63 2.58
C GLY A 96 -3.08 -20.94 1.23
N GLY A 97 -2.40 -19.85 0.90
CA GLY A 97 -2.45 -19.20 -0.40
C GLY A 97 -3.72 -18.39 -0.69
N ALA A 98 -4.54 -18.07 0.33
CA ALA A 98 -5.71 -17.21 0.15
C ALA A 98 -5.30 -15.86 -0.41
N ALA A 99 -6.06 -15.34 -1.37
CA ALA A 99 -5.84 -14.00 -1.89
C ALA A 99 -6.35 -12.94 -0.91
N ARG A 100 -5.62 -11.83 -0.81
CA ARG A 100 -6.02 -10.65 -0.06
C ARG A 100 -6.14 -9.47 -1.00
N LEU A 101 -7.19 -8.70 -0.81
CA LEU A 101 -7.46 -7.48 -1.55
C LEU A 101 -7.88 -6.39 -0.58
N GLY A 102 -7.13 -5.30 -0.54
CA GLY A 102 -7.40 -4.19 0.35
C GLY A 102 -7.21 -2.83 -0.32
N PHE A 103 -7.80 -1.82 0.26
CA PHE A 103 -7.58 -0.44 -0.14
C PHE A 103 -7.70 0.49 1.07
N GLY A 104 -7.18 1.68 0.89
CA GLY A 104 -7.22 2.73 1.90
C GLY A 104 -6.53 3.98 1.43
N GLN A 105 -5.99 4.73 2.36
CA GLN A 105 -5.35 6.01 2.09
C GLN A 105 -4.02 6.11 2.82
N TYR A 106 -3.05 6.71 2.16
CA TYR A 106 -1.77 7.15 2.73
C TYR A 106 -1.77 8.66 2.91
N GLU A 107 -1.28 9.11 4.06
CA GLU A 107 -0.96 10.51 4.34
C GLU A 107 0.54 10.63 4.64
N TRP A 108 1.25 11.33 3.78
CA TRP A 108 2.70 11.46 3.84
C TRP A 108 3.13 12.85 4.26
N ARG A 109 4.12 12.94 5.14
CA ARG A 109 4.85 14.17 5.43
C ARG A 109 6.34 13.92 5.38
N SER A 110 7.06 14.78 4.68
CA SER A 110 8.53 14.75 4.60
C SER A 110 9.14 16.04 5.12
N ALA A 111 10.35 15.92 5.65
CA ALA A 111 11.22 17.04 6.02
C ALA A 111 12.66 16.62 5.77
N ALA A 112 13.50 17.57 5.36
CA ALA A 112 14.91 17.33 5.05
C ALA A 112 15.15 16.13 4.10
N GLY A 113 14.21 15.90 3.15
CA GLY A 113 14.33 14.87 2.12
C GLY A 113 13.97 13.44 2.58
N LEU A 114 13.43 13.25 3.78
CA LEU A 114 12.98 11.96 4.30
C LEU A 114 11.56 12.07 4.85
N VAL A 115 10.82 10.96 4.87
CA VAL A 115 9.51 10.87 5.51
C VAL A 115 9.67 10.97 7.02
N VAL A 116 8.97 11.91 7.62
CA VAL A 116 8.92 12.10 9.07
C VAL A 116 7.61 11.62 9.68
N LYS A 117 6.55 11.50 8.85
CA LYS A 117 5.26 10.97 9.30
C LYS A 117 4.55 10.24 8.17
N LEU A 118 4.03 9.06 8.48
CA LEU A 118 3.15 8.28 7.63
C LEU A 118 1.86 7.96 8.39
N GLY A 119 0.72 8.37 7.84
CA GLY A 119 -0.60 7.92 8.23
C GLY A 119 -1.10 6.87 7.25
N ILE A 120 -1.61 5.75 7.75
CA ILE A 120 -2.23 4.70 6.94
C ILE A 120 -3.64 4.46 7.46
N SER A 121 -4.65 4.67 6.61
CA SER A 121 -5.98 4.10 6.87
C SER A 121 -6.22 2.90 5.97
N ILE A 122 -6.76 1.83 6.56
CA ILE A 122 -7.19 0.63 5.86
C ILE A 122 -8.71 0.62 5.90
N GLU A 123 -9.34 0.86 4.77
CA GLU A 123 -10.81 0.92 4.65
C GLU A 123 -11.42 -0.48 4.58
N GLU A 124 -10.86 -1.33 3.73
CA GLU A 124 -11.24 -2.74 3.59
C GLU A 124 -10.00 -3.62 3.38
N MET A 125 -10.10 -4.85 3.87
CA MET A 125 -9.17 -5.93 3.56
C MET A 125 -10.00 -7.21 3.42
N ARG A 126 -10.12 -7.73 2.20
CA ARG A 126 -10.93 -8.92 1.92
C ARG A 126 -10.06 -10.15 1.81
N VAL A 127 -10.54 -11.23 2.37
CA VAL A 127 -9.99 -12.58 2.18
C VAL A 127 -10.78 -13.23 1.06
N LEU A 128 -10.09 -13.74 0.04
CA LEU A 128 -10.66 -14.37 -1.13
C LEU A 128 -10.08 -15.77 -1.30
N ASP A 129 -10.85 -16.64 -1.95
CA ASP A 129 -10.40 -18.00 -2.23
C ASP A 129 -9.05 -18.00 -2.98
N LYS A 130 -8.20 -18.97 -2.64
CA LYS A 130 -6.91 -19.17 -3.30
C LYS A 130 -7.02 -19.34 -4.83
N ASP A 131 -8.14 -19.89 -5.33
CA ASP A 131 -8.37 -20.12 -6.75
C ASP A 131 -8.52 -18.79 -7.54
N ILE A 132 -8.82 -17.68 -6.84
CA ILE A 132 -8.94 -16.34 -7.42
C ILE A 132 -7.58 -15.62 -7.45
N ALA A 133 -6.57 -16.12 -6.74
CA ALA A 133 -5.27 -15.45 -6.64
C ALA A 133 -4.59 -15.30 -8.01
N ALA A 134 -4.55 -16.36 -8.83
CA ALA A 134 -3.84 -16.34 -10.10
C ALA A 134 -4.31 -15.25 -11.07
N PRO A 135 -5.62 -15.09 -11.37
CA PRO A 135 -6.08 -14.01 -12.24
C PRO A 135 -5.84 -12.61 -11.67
N ILE A 136 -5.95 -12.42 -10.34
CA ILE A 136 -5.66 -11.15 -9.69
C ILE A 136 -4.18 -10.80 -9.83
N LEU A 137 -3.28 -11.74 -9.54
CA LEU A 137 -1.84 -11.50 -9.63
C LEU A 137 -1.36 -11.29 -11.08
N ALA A 138 -1.94 -12.01 -12.05
CA ALA A 138 -1.65 -11.81 -13.45
C ALA A 138 -2.04 -10.40 -13.92
N TRP A 139 -3.20 -9.91 -13.50
CA TRP A 139 -3.65 -8.55 -13.75
C TRP A 139 -2.72 -7.53 -13.06
N ALA A 140 -2.41 -7.71 -11.78
CA ALA A 140 -1.57 -6.79 -11.01
C ALA A 140 -0.18 -6.65 -11.64
N ARG A 141 0.44 -7.75 -12.04
CA ARG A 141 1.77 -7.77 -12.67
C ARG A 141 1.84 -6.94 -13.95
N ALA A 142 0.72 -6.77 -14.66
CA ALA A 142 0.64 -6.01 -15.89
C ALA A 142 0.39 -4.52 -15.70
N ARG A 143 0.23 -4.04 -14.46
CA ARG A 143 -0.06 -2.62 -14.16
C ARG A 143 1.23 -1.83 -13.93
N PRO A 144 1.21 -0.51 -14.21
CA PRO A 144 2.28 0.39 -13.76
C PRO A 144 2.42 0.29 -12.23
N TYR A 145 3.66 0.28 -11.73
CA TYR A 145 3.95 0.02 -10.32
C TYR A 145 5.11 0.89 -9.83
N PRO A 146 5.02 1.47 -8.64
CA PRO A 146 3.87 1.50 -7.71
C PRO A 146 2.82 2.56 -8.06
N TRP A 147 3.13 3.54 -8.90
CA TRP A 147 2.23 4.60 -9.31
C TRP A 147 1.31 4.13 -10.44
N CYS A 148 0.02 4.31 -10.23
CA CYS A 148 -0.99 3.89 -11.17
C CYS A 148 -2.14 4.89 -11.16
N THR A 149 -2.61 5.32 -12.33
CA THR A 149 -3.86 6.07 -12.41
C THR A 149 -5.04 5.13 -12.19
N LEU A 150 -6.18 5.68 -11.78
CA LEU A 150 -7.39 4.86 -11.64
C LEU A 150 -7.78 4.19 -12.97
N ALA A 151 -7.63 4.90 -14.09
CA ALA A 151 -7.89 4.35 -15.43
C ALA A 151 -6.96 3.17 -15.77
N GLN A 152 -5.67 3.29 -15.45
CA GLN A 152 -4.71 2.21 -15.64
C GLN A 152 -5.01 1.01 -14.72
N LEU A 153 -5.42 1.29 -13.48
CA LEU A 153 -5.74 0.25 -12.51
C LEU A 153 -6.98 -0.55 -12.94
N THR A 154 -7.97 0.11 -13.51
CA THR A 154 -9.23 -0.54 -13.93
C THR A 154 -9.17 -1.18 -15.33
N ALA A 155 -8.11 -0.93 -16.09
CA ALA A 155 -7.94 -1.53 -17.40
C ALA A 155 -7.77 -3.06 -17.30
N ASP A 156 -8.45 -3.79 -18.20
CA ASP A 156 -8.37 -5.26 -18.31
C ASP A 156 -8.57 -6.00 -16.99
N MET A 157 -9.39 -5.43 -16.10
CA MET A 157 -9.65 -5.98 -14.79
C MET A 157 -10.38 -7.33 -14.91
N PRO A 158 -9.89 -8.39 -14.23
CA PRO A 158 -10.58 -9.67 -14.26
C PRO A 158 -11.98 -9.57 -13.62
N PRO A 159 -12.94 -10.44 -14.00
CA PRO A 159 -14.31 -10.40 -13.51
C PRO A 159 -14.43 -10.94 -12.06
N VAL A 160 -13.63 -10.38 -11.16
CA VAL A 160 -13.64 -10.68 -9.73
C VAL A 160 -14.48 -9.61 -9.04
N ALA A 161 -15.61 -10.02 -8.46
CA ALA A 161 -16.58 -9.10 -7.87
C ALA A 161 -15.96 -8.19 -6.79
N ALA A 162 -15.09 -8.72 -5.95
CA ALA A 162 -14.39 -7.95 -4.92
C ALA A 162 -13.50 -6.85 -5.52
N LEU A 163 -12.77 -7.16 -6.58
CA LEU A 163 -11.89 -6.21 -7.26
C LEU A 163 -12.71 -5.10 -7.94
N GLN A 164 -13.79 -5.47 -8.63
CA GLN A 164 -14.71 -4.51 -9.25
C GLN A 164 -15.38 -3.60 -8.22
N ARG A 165 -15.73 -4.14 -7.04
CA ARG A 165 -16.26 -3.35 -5.92
C ARG A 165 -15.24 -2.32 -5.44
N VAL A 166 -14.01 -2.73 -5.18
CA VAL A 166 -12.95 -1.81 -4.72
C VAL A 166 -12.69 -0.72 -5.75
N ALA A 167 -12.65 -1.06 -7.04
CA ALA A 167 -12.48 -0.07 -8.12
C ALA A 167 -13.61 0.98 -8.12
N ARG A 168 -14.86 0.57 -7.90
CA ARG A 168 -15.99 1.53 -7.78
C ARG A 168 -15.85 2.44 -6.57
N LEU A 169 -15.42 1.90 -5.43
CA LEU A 169 -15.22 2.70 -4.21
C LEU A 169 -14.10 3.73 -4.38
N LEU A 170 -12.99 3.33 -5.00
CA LEU A 170 -11.90 4.24 -5.33
C LEU A 170 -12.34 5.34 -6.32
N ALA A 171 -13.14 4.99 -7.32
CA ALA A 171 -13.70 5.97 -8.26
C ALA A 171 -14.64 6.99 -7.60
N GLN A 172 -15.38 6.58 -6.59
CA GLN A 172 -16.24 7.48 -5.80
C GLN A 172 -15.41 8.45 -4.96
N ARG A 173 -14.29 8.01 -4.39
CA ARG A 173 -13.37 8.85 -3.61
C ARG A 173 -12.64 9.89 -4.48
N ALA A 174 -12.36 9.56 -5.73
CA ALA A 174 -11.67 10.43 -6.67
C ALA A 174 -12.56 11.56 -7.24
N ARG A 175 -13.89 11.49 -7.06
CA ARG A 175 -14.79 12.58 -7.52
C ARG A 175 -14.73 13.75 -6.53
N PRO A 176 -14.49 14.99 -7.00
CA PRO A 176 -14.65 16.15 -6.15
C PRO A 176 -16.11 16.24 -5.68
N THR A 177 -16.30 16.44 -4.39
CA THR A 177 -17.60 16.76 -3.77
C THR A 177 -18.03 18.18 -4.13
#